data_334594c7d6ab9b8ab245d02f2307d3c7
#
_entry.id   334594c7d6ab9b8ab245d02f2307d3c7
#
_cell.length_a   1.000
_cell.length_b   1.000
_cell.length_c   1.000
_cell.angle_alpha   90.00
_cell.angle_beta   90.00
_cell.angle_gamma   90.00
#
_symmetry.space_group_name_H-M   'P 1'
#
loop_
_entity.id
_entity.type
_entity.pdbx_description
1 polymer ?
#
loop_
_entity_poly.entity_id
_entity_poly.type
_entity_poly.pdbx_seq_one_letter_code
_entity_poly.pdbx_strand_id
1 'polypeptide(L)'
;MVRFVSQANEGISMAKGRHISKRRTRAAIIVAVVAGILVLAVGGAAYAAYRYEQARADTILPGVTVAGIDVGEMTQPEAIAAVRAGAQELLSAPITVKASGKTWTVTPQELGRRANVVAAVNRALALNETMGTFSRFWHRFREESVERQIKLSYAGDAKIESFLGTVAKDVAVKPVDAALAYENGDVAFVKSRPGQALDFPAATKSLRAALKADGVTKVALSTLKVAPKVTEDTLGHNVVVRVDENKLYLYDGFHVIRTFGVATAKPGYTTPEGDWKVTRKAVNPTWYNPALDSWGADLPAIVPGGPTAPMGTRALYITAPGLIRIHGTPADSSIGTYASHGCVRMHNYEIEQLYPMVDVGTRVIIVGTRPADAVEGDTPASVNV
;
A
#
# COMPACT_ATOMS: atom_id res chain seq x y z
N MET A 1 -38.80 -45.86 -117.21
CA MET A 1 -39.32 -44.97 -118.29
C MET A 1 -38.43 -43.72 -118.27
N VAL A 2 -37.66 -43.72 -119.33
CA VAL A 2 -37.36 -42.68 -120.26
C VAL A 2 -36.63 -41.44 -119.71
N ARG A 3 -35.35 -41.41 -119.97
CA ARG A 3 -34.62 -40.58 -121.00
C ARG A 3 -34.26 -39.17 -120.46
N PHE A 4 -33.19 -38.58 -120.64
CA PHE A 4 -32.07 -38.37 -121.56
C PHE A 4 -31.26 -37.16 -121.06
N VAL A 5 -29.97 -37.27 -121.02
CA VAL A 5 -28.97 -36.63 -121.90
C VAL A 5 -28.84 -35.12 -121.74
N SER A 6 -27.72 -34.51 -121.37
CA SER A 6 -26.60 -34.20 -122.22
C SER A 6 -25.68 -33.06 -121.63
N GLN A 7 -24.40 -33.30 -121.73
CA GLN A 7 -23.32 -32.38 -122.10
C GLN A 7 -23.00 -31.10 -121.22
N ALA A 8 -21.86 -31.13 -120.59
CA ALA A 8 -20.64 -30.44 -121.02
C ALA A 8 -20.68 -28.92 -121.13
N ASN A 9 -19.94 -28.23 -120.31
CA ASN A 9 -18.86 -27.44 -120.89
C ASN A 9 -17.88 -26.91 -119.78
N GLU A 10 -16.65 -26.90 -120.16
CA GLU A 10 -15.50 -26.42 -119.43
C GLU A 10 -15.58 -24.96 -118.99
N GLY A 11 -15.13 -24.60 -117.83
CA GLY A 11 -14.87 -23.25 -117.36
C GLY A 11 -13.72 -23.18 -116.39
N ILE A 12 -12.51 -23.08 -116.90
CA ILE A 12 -11.33 -22.80 -116.18
C ILE A 12 -11.54 -21.46 -115.43
N SER A 13 -11.67 -21.49 -114.11
CA SER A 13 -11.64 -20.26 -113.28
C SER A 13 -10.29 -20.19 -112.56
N MET A 14 -9.46 -19.26 -112.99
CA MET A 14 -8.17 -18.90 -112.42
C MET A 14 -8.33 -18.47 -110.97
N ALA A 15 -7.49 -19.09 -110.10
CA ALA A 15 -7.28 -18.67 -108.73
C ALA A 15 -6.76 -17.20 -108.73
N LYS A 16 -7.56 -16.30 -108.18
CA LYS A 16 -7.19 -14.94 -107.86
C LYS A 16 -6.21 -15.02 -106.69
N GLY A 17 -4.89 -14.98 -106.98
CA GLY A 17 -3.83 -14.77 -106.01
C GLY A 17 -4.09 -13.48 -105.24
N ARG A 18 -4.34 -13.60 -103.91
CA ARG A 18 -4.41 -12.47 -103.01
C ARG A 18 -3.00 -11.78 -102.98
N HIS A 19 -2.86 -10.71 -103.74
CA HIS A 19 -1.71 -9.80 -103.55
C HIS A 19 -1.82 -9.15 -102.16
N ILE A 20 -1.26 -9.78 -101.12
CA ILE A 20 -1.01 -9.11 -99.86
C ILE A 20 0.01 -8.05 -100.12
N SER A 21 -0.44 -6.78 -100.11
CA SER A 21 0.39 -5.63 -100.43
C SER A 21 1.62 -5.63 -99.48
N LYS A 22 2.83 -5.63 -100.07
CA LYS A 22 4.13 -5.55 -99.25
C LYS A 22 4.16 -4.44 -98.19
N ARG A 23 3.30 -3.42 -98.34
CA ARG A 23 3.11 -2.37 -97.30
C ARG A 23 2.39 -2.88 -96.08
N ARG A 24 1.34 -3.75 -96.18
CA ARG A 24 0.65 -4.34 -94.97
C ARG A 24 1.55 -5.30 -94.19
N THR A 25 2.38 -6.09 -94.92
CA THR A 25 3.33 -6.99 -94.25
C THR A 25 4.44 -6.22 -93.52
N ARG A 26 4.98 -5.14 -94.09
CA ARG A 26 5.97 -4.27 -93.44
C ARG A 26 5.37 -3.56 -92.19
N ALA A 27 4.12 -3.08 -92.28
CA ALA A 27 3.45 -2.46 -91.12
C ALA A 27 3.15 -3.50 -90.04
N ALA A 28 2.76 -4.75 -90.35
CA ALA A 28 2.55 -5.83 -89.41
C ALA A 28 3.89 -6.22 -88.65
N ILE A 29 5.02 -6.28 -89.40
CA ILE A 29 6.32 -6.55 -88.84
C ILE A 29 6.76 -5.42 -87.89
N ILE A 30 6.60 -4.16 -88.27
CA ILE A 30 6.88 -3.01 -87.44
C ILE A 30 6.06 -3.02 -86.14
N VAL A 31 4.75 -3.29 -86.27
CA VAL A 31 3.88 -3.41 -85.08
C VAL A 31 4.31 -4.60 -84.20
N ALA A 32 4.67 -5.75 -84.77
CA ALA A 32 5.16 -6.89 -84.01
C ALA A 32 6.49 -6.59 -83.30
N VAL A 33 7.43 -5.91 -84.01
CA VAL A 33 8.71 -5.47 -83.43
C VAL A 33 8.49 -4.46 -82.28
N VAL A 34 7.65 -3.44 -82.52
CA VAL A 34 7.28 -2.45 -81.50
C VAL A 34 6.59 -3.11 -80.30
N ALA A 35 5.66 -4.03 -80.53
CA ALA A 35 5.02 -4.81 -79.49
C ALA A 35 6.04 -5.68 -78.71
N GLY A 36 6.99 -6.31 -79.39
CA GLY A 36 8.11 -7.07 -78.74
C GLY A 36 8.99 -6.21 -77.93
N ILE A 37 9.38 -5.01 -78.38
CA ILE A 37 10.15 -4.05 -77.65
C ILE A 37 9.39 -3.57 -76.42
N LEU A 38 8.09 -3.29 -76.53
CA LEU A 38 7.22 -2.91 -75.42
C LEU A 38 7.11 -4.00 -74.38
N VAL A 39 6.92 -5.26 -74.78
CA VAL A 39 6.90 -6.42 -73.86
C VAL A 39 8.23 -6.57 -73.15
N LEU A 40 9.34 -6.45 -73.84
CA LEU A 40 10.68 -6.50 -73.21
C LEU A 40 10.92 -5.32 -72.29
N ALA A 41 10.48 -4.11 -72.64
CA ALA A 41 10.60 -2.92 -71.78
C ALA A 41 9.74 -3.06 -70.52
N VAL A 42 8.48 -3.47 -70.64
CA VAL A 42 7.56 -3.71 -69.51
C VAL A 42 8.05 -4.88 -68.65
N GLY A 43 8.49 -5.99 -69.26
CA GLY A 43 9.04 -7.14 -68.54
C GLY A 43 10.35 -6.79 -67.82
N GLY A 44 11.23 -6.04 -68.46
CA GLY A 44 12.47 -5.50 -67.87
C GLY A 44 12.22 -4.56 -66.69
N ALA A 45 11.26 -3.63 -66.85
CA ALA A 45 10.85 -2.73 -65.76
C ALA A 45 10.18 -3.48 -64.60
N ALA A 46 9.35 -4.46 -64.89
CA ALA A 46 8.71 -5.32 -63.85
C ALA A 46 9.77 -6.15 -63.09
N TYR A 47 10.74 -6.69 -63.79
CA TYR A 47 11.87 -7.42 -63.16
C TYR A 47 12.78 -6.50 -62.33
N ALA A 48 13.09 -5.30 -62.83
CA ALA A 48 13.84 -4.31 -62.09
C ALA A 48 13.11 -3.88 -60.81
N ALA A 49 11.80 -3.61 -60.88
CA ALA A 49 10.99 -3.32 -59.71
C ALA A 49 10.93 -4.48 -58.71
N TYR A 50 10.81 -5.71 -59.19
CA TYR A 50 10.85 -6.92 -58.34
C TYR A 50 12.21 -7.04 -57.61
N ARG A 51 13.34 -6.87 -58.35
CA ARG A 51 14.69 -6.91 -57.76
C ARG A 51 14.92 -5.81 -56.76
N TYR A 52 14.43 -4.60 -57.04
CA TYR A 52 14.48 -3.45 -56.14
C TYR A 52 13.74 -3.73 -54.82
N GLU A 53 12.54 -4.31 -54.89
CA GLU A 53 11.73 -4.67 -53.72
C GLU A 53 12.33 -5.83 -52.95
N GLN A 54 12.89 -6.85 -53.65
CA GLN A 54 13.62 -7.96 -52.96
C GLN A 54 14.78 -7.45 -52.10
N ALA A 55 15.53 -6.47 -52.60
CA ALA A 55 16.65 -5.88 -51.87
C ALA A 55 16.22 -5.04 -50.65
N ARG A 56 14.91 -4.66 -50.59
CA ARG A 56 14.31 -3.87 -49.53
C ARG A 56 13.20 -4.59 -48.76
N ALA A 57 13.14 -5.91 -48.90
CA ALA A 57 12.10 -6.73 -48.27
C ALA A 57 12.08 -6.57 -46.74
N ASP A 58 13.27 -6.32 -46.12
CA ASP A 58 13.47 -6.18 -44.71
C ASP A 58 13.36 -4.74 -44.19
N THR A 59 13.00 -3.76 -45.07
CA THR A 59 12.82 -2.38 -44.65
C THR A 59 11.31 -2.03 -44.57
N ILE A 60 10.98 -1.12 -43.64
CA ILE A 60 9.63 -0.62 -43.42
C ILE A 60 9.23 0.32 -44.57
N LEU A 61 7.96 0.40 -44.91
CA LEU A 61 7.45 1.31 -45.93
C LEU A 61 7.65 2.78 -45.55
N PRO A 62 7.87 3.71 -46.53
CA PRO A 62 8.02 5.13 -46.26
C PRO A 62 6.75 5.72 -45.62
N GLY A 63 6.92 6.68 -44.71
CA GLY A 63 5.83 7.35 -43.99
C GLY A 63 5.15 6.55 -42.89
N VAL A 64 5.70 5.41 -42.51
CA VAL A 64 5.27 4.67 -41.34
C VAL A 64 5.94 5.24 -40.07
N THR A 65 5.10 5.59 -39.10
CA THR A 65 5.59 6.08 -37.81
C THR A 65 5.20 5.14 -36.69
N VAL A 66 6.07 4.98 -35.69
CA VAL A 66 5.79 4.25 -34.43
C VAL A 66 5.92 5.23 -33.28
N ALA A 67 4.81 5.47 -32.57
CA ALA A 67 4.74 6.47 -31.50
C ALA A 67 5.22 7.88 -31.91
N GLY A 68 4.98 8.28 -33.14
CA GLY A 68 5.40 9.57 -33.70
C GLY A 68 6.85 9.59 -34.22
N ILE A 69 7.60 8.51 -34.09
CA ILE A 69 8.95 8.36 -34.60
C ILE A 69 8.84 7.79 -36.02
N ASP A 70 9.41 8.47 -37.00
CA ASP A 70 9.50 7.97 -38.36
C ASP A 70 10.46 6.77 -38.42
N VAL A 71 9.95 5.66 -38.94
CA VAL A 71 10.69 4.40 -39.10
C VAL A 71 10.70 3.94 -40.55
N GLY A 72 10.20 4.80 -41.46
CA GLY A 72 10.22 4.55 -42.90
C GLY A 72 11.62 4.28 -43.43
N GLU A 73 11.74 3.35 -44.38
CA GLU A 73 12.98 2.89 -44.98
C GLU A 73 14.03 2.24 -44.02
N MET A 74 13.71 2.17 -42.71
CA MET A 74 14.57 1.51 -41.71
C MET A 74 14.44 0.00 -41.77
N THR A 75 15.55 -0.70 -41.53
CA THR A 75 15.54 -2.12 -41.20
C THR A 75 14.96 -2.37 -39.81
N GLN A 76 14.58 -3.62 -39.52
CA GLN A 76 14.05 -3.97 -38.20
C GLN A 76 14.97 -3.55 -37.02
N PRO A 77 16.30 -3.83 -37.05
CA PRO A 77 17.20 -3.42 -35.97
C PRO A 77 17.27 -1.89 -35.79
N GLU A 78 17.33 -1.14 -36.90
CA GLU A 78 17.40 0.33 -36.88
C GLU A 78 16.10 0.93 -36.30
N ALA A 79 14.94 0.46 -36.77
CA ALA A 79 13.65 0.88 -36.24
C ALA A 79 13.50 0.56 -34.76
N ILE A 80 13.93 -0.64 -34.30
CA ILE A 80 13.93 -1.01 -32.90
C ILE A 80 14.83 -0.05 -32.07
N ALA A 81 16.01 0.31 -32.58
CA ALA A 81 16.92 1.23 -31.91
C ALA A 81 16.31 2.63 -31.79
N ALA A 82 15.75 3.16 -32.89
CA ALA A 82 15.13 4.49 -32.93
C ALA A 82 13.90 4.58 -32.00
N VAL A 83 12.97 3.61 -32.09
CA VAL A 83 11.76 3.58 -31.24
C VAL A 83 12.11 3.35 -29.77
N ARG A 84 13.16 2.55 -29.48
CA ARG A 84 13.65 2.35 -28.10
C ARG A 84 14.19 3.63 -27.50
N ALA A 85 14.95 4.42 -28.26
CA ALA A 85 15.48 5.70 -27.80
C ALA A 85 14.36 6.69 -27.44
N GLY A 86 13.36 6.87 -28.30
CA GLY A 86 12.21 7.71 -28.00
C GLY A 86 11.33 7.18 -26.86
N ALA A 87 11.14 5.86 -26.76
CA ALA A 87 10.42 5.25 -25.65
C ALA A 87 11.18 5.45 -24.31
N GLN A 88 12.50 5.45 -24.33
CA GLN A 88 13.31 5.68 -23.13
C GLN A 88 13.09 7.06 -22.53
N GLU A 89 12.92 8.09 -23.35
CA GLU A 89 12.61 9.44 -22.88
C GLU A 89 11.32 9.46 -22.08
N LEU A 90 10.25 8.87 -22.59
CA LEU A 90 8.95 8.75 -21.89
C LEU A 90 9.03 7.90 -20.62
N LEU A 91 9.80 6.80 -20.65
CA LEU A 91 9.97 5.92 -19.51
C LEU A 91 10.83 6.53 -18.39
N SER A 92 11.70 7.49 -18.72
CA SER A 92 12.57 8.20 -17.78
C SER A 92 11.96 9.52 -17.29
N ALA A 93 10.83 9.96 -17.85
CA ALA A 93 10.16 11.19 -17.44
C ALA A 93 9.73 11.11 -15.95
N PRO A 94 10.14 12.08 -15.10
CA PRO A 94 9.85 11.99 -13.68
C PRO A 94 8.39 12.27 -13.36
N ILE A 95 7.81 11.43 -12.52
CA ILE A 95 6.49 11.59 -11.92
C ILE A 95 6.68 12.05 -10.47
N THR A 96 6.14 13.21 -10.13
CA THR A 96 6.13 13.74 -8.76
C THR A 96 4.94 13.15 -8.00
N VAL A 97 5.19 12.38 -6.96
CA VAL A 97 4.19 11.77 -6.09
C VAL A 97 4.13 12.54 -4.77
N LYS A 98 2.93 12.94 -4.34
CA LYS A 98 2.72 13.68 -3.08
C LYS A 98 1.76 12.96 -2.16
N ALA A 99 2.08 12.87 -0.87
CA ALA A 99 1.20 12.37 0.19
C ALA A 99 1.57 13.01 1.52
N SER A 100 0.59 13.46 2.29
CA SER A 100 0.78 13.99 3.66
C SER A 100 1.90 15.02 3.79
N GLY A 101 2.00 15.96 2.84
CA GLY A 101 3.02 17.01 2.82
C GLY A 101 4.42 16.56 2.34
N LYS A 102 4.64 15.27 2.16
CA LYS A 102 5.89 14.71 1.61
C LYS A 102 5.81 14.55 0.09
N THR A 103 6.98 14.51 -0.54
CA THR A 103 7.11 14.40 -2.00
C THR A 103 8.16 13.37 -2.35
N TRP A 104 7.85 12.53 -3.34
CA TRP A 104 8.76 11.57 -3.96
C TRP A 104 8.79 11.80 -5.46
N THR A 105 9.90 11.45 -6.08
CA THR A 105 10.04 11.42 -7.52
C THR A 105 10.31 9.99 -7.95
N VAL A 106 9.59 9.52 -8.97
CA VAL A 106 9.71 8.16 -9.49
C VAL A 106 9.46 8.20 -10.99
N THR A 107 10.15 7.36 -11.76
CA THR A 107 9.93 7.24 -13.20
C THR A 107 9.02 6.05 -13.52
N PRO A 108 8.33 6.05 -14.68
CA PRO A 108 7.60 4.89 -15.15
C PRO A 108 8.44 3.60 -15.20
N GLN A 109 9.71 3.71 -15.59
CA GLN A 109 10.66 2.59 -15.64
C GLN A 109 10.94 2.01 -14.25
N GLU A 110 11.14 2.87 -13.24
CA GLU A 110 11.32 2.44 -11.85
C GLU A 110 10.08 1.75 -11.28
N LEU A 111 8.88 2.13 -11.74
CA LEU A 111 7.62 1.46 -11.41
C LEU A 111 7.42 0.14 -12.17
N GLY A 112 8.38 -0.26 -13.02
CA GLY A 112 8.33 -1.50 -13.78
C GLY A 112 7.71 -1.38 -15.17
N ARG A 113 7.41 -0.15 -15.63
CA ARG A 113 6.85 0.10 -16.95
C ARG A 113 7.87 -0.23 -18.05
N ARG A 114 7.43 -0.90 -19.11
CA ARG A 114 8.26 -1.26 -20.28
C ARG A 114 7.49 -1.00 -21.56
N ALA A 115 8.19 -0.53 -22.60
CA ALA A 115 7.64 -0.37 -23.94
C ALA A 115 7.79 -1.68 -24.73
N ASN A 116 6.74 -2.07 -25.44
CA ASN A 116 6.76 -3.25 -26.29
C ASN A 116 7.21 -2.88 -27.71
N VAL A 117 8.47 -2.43 -27.82
CA VAL A 117 9.07 -1.88 -29.05
C VAL A 117 9.09 -2.91 -30.17
N VAL A 118 9.56 -4.14 -29.89
CA VAL A 118 9.69 -5.20 -30.89
C VAL A 118 8.34 -5.52 -31.54
N ALA A 119 7.28 -5.64 -30.74
CA ALA A 119 5.95 -5.93 -31.29
C ALA A 119 5.38 -4.76 -32.13
N ALA A 120 5.74 -3.51 -31.80
CA ALA A 120 5.32 -2.36 -32.59
C ALA A 120 6.05 -2.30 -33.93
N VAL A 121 7.38 -2.52 -33.95
CA VAL A 121 8.18 -2.57 -35.18
C VAL A 121 7.78 -3.76 -36.06
N ASN A 122 7.51 -4.93 -35.48
CA ASN A 122 7.01 -6.08 -36.26
C ASN A 122 5.66 -5.77 -36.93
N ARG A 123 4.78 -5.01 -36.27
CA ARG A 123 3.54 -4.54 -36.90
C ARG A 123 3.81 -3.54 -38.03
N ALA A 124 4.85 -2.73 -37.93
CA ALA A 124 5.27 -1.82 -38.99
C ALA A 124 5.76 -2.61 -40.25
N LEU A 125 6.60 -3.62 -40.00
CA LEU A 125 7.09 -4.51 -41.07
C LEU A 125 5.97 -5.33 -41.72
N ALA A 126 4.99 -5.82 -40.94
CA ALA A 126 3.86 -6.59 -41.47
C ALA A 126 2.97 -5.79 -42.43
N LEU A 127 3.07 -4.46 -42.45
CA LEU A 127 2.41 -3.65 -43.48
C LEU A 127 2.92 -3.98 -44.90
N ASN A 128 4.18 -4.44 -45.03
CA ASN A 128 4.74 -4.87 -46.32
C ASN A 128 3.92 -6.03 -46.93
N GLU A 129 3.36 -6.92 -46.12
CA GLU A 129 2.56 -8.07 -46.56
C GLU A 129 1.17 -7.68 -47.04
N THR A 130 0.69 -6.50 -46.63
CA THR A 130 -0.66 -6.02 -47.02
C THR A 130 -0.70 -5.38 -48.41
N MET A 131 0.46 -5.11 -49.02
CA MET A 131 0.60 -4.46 -50.30
C MET A 131 1.29 -5.38 -51.33
N GLY A 132 0.81 -5.35 -52.59
CA GLY A 132 1.49 -6.04 -53.70
C GLY A 132 2.85 -5.43 -54.02
N THR A 133 3.76 -6.22 -54.59
CA THR A 133 5.15 -5.82 -54.91
C THR A 133 5.22 -4.53 -55.75
N PHE A 134 4.36 -4.40 -56.78
CA PHE A 134 4.33 -3.21 -57.60
C PHE A 134 3.84 -1.96 -56.87
N SER A 135 2.86 -2.11 -55.97
CA SER A 135 2.39 -1.00 -55.12
C SER A 135 3.47 -0.51 -54.16
N ARG A 136 4.18 -1.42 -53.50
CA ARG A 136 5.32 -1.08 -52.63
C ARG A 136 6.42 -0.34 -53.41
N PHE A 137 6.82 -0.90 -54.59
CA PHE A 137 7.79 -0.24 -55.48
C PHE A 137 7.35 1.18 -55.81
N TRP A 138 6.07 1.38 -56.16
CA TRP A 138 5.53 2.68 -56.56
C TRP A 138 5.58 3.71 -55.44
N HIS A 139 5.20 3.30 -54.22
CA HIS A 139 5.31 4.18 -53.04
C HIS A 139 6.74 4.56 -52.73
N ARG A 140 7.70 3.63 -52.80
CA ARG A 140 9.12 3.90 -52.58
C ARG A 140 9.73 4.73 -53.68
N PHE A 141 9.37 4.45 -54.94
CA PHE A 141 9.93 5.16 -56.11
C PHE A 141 9.48 6.62 -56.18
N ARG A 142 8.24 6.90 -55.75
CA ARG A 142 7.70 8.26 -55.72
C ARG A 142 7.86 8.97 -54.41
N GLU A 143 8.46 8.33 -53.40
CA GLU A 143 8.54 8.83 -52.03
C GLU A 143 7.16 9.17 -51.43
N GLU A 144 6.11 8.46 -51.91
CA GLU A 144 4.74 8.64 -51.44
C GLU A 144 4.59 7.96 -50.08
N SER A 145 4.37 8.76 -49.02
CA SER A 145 4.10 8.30 -47.65
C SER A 145 2.86 7.42 -47.56
N VAL A 146 2.98 6.28 -46.90
CA VAL A 146 1.81 5.40 -46.60
C VAL A 146 0.96 5.97 -45.48
N GLU A 147 1.47 6.99 -44.74
CA GLU A 147 0.82 7.67 -43.60
C GLU A 147 0.18 6.70 -42.57
N ARG A 148 0.94 5.78 -42.08
CA ARG A 148 0.48 4.82 -41.06
C ARG A 148 1.15 5.09 -39.73
N GLN A 149 0.31 5.38 -38.69
CA GLN A 149 0.75 5.57 -37.34
C GLN A 149 0.51 4.32 -36.50
N ILE A 150 1.54 3.73 -35.93
CA ILE A 150 1.47 2.57 -35.05
C ILE A 150 1.66 3.04 -33.62
N LYS A 151 0.68 2.74 -32.76
CA LYS A 151 0.78 3.06 -31.35
C LYS A 151 1.71 2.08 -30.64
N LEU A 152 2.59 2.62 -29.78
CA LEU A 152 3.42 1.84 -28.88
C LEU A 152 2.58 1.38 -27.68
N SER A 153 2.63 0.11 -27.37
CA SER A 153 2.00 -0.43 -26.17
C SER A 153 3.02 -0.50 -25.04
N TYR A 154 2.54 -0.18 -23.82
CA TYR A 154 3.33 -0.27 -22.61
C TYR A 154 2.75 -1.31 -21.69
N ALA A 155 3.60 -2.06 -21.00
CA ALA A 155 3.21 -3.08 -20.02
C ALA A 155 4.09 -3.01 -18.78
N GLY A 156 3.60 -3.62 -17.69
CA GLY A 156 4.32 -3.75 -16.43
C GLY A 156 3.99 -2.63 -15.44
N ASP A 157 3.79 -3.06 -14.20
CA ASP A 157 3.55 -2.23 -13.03
C ASP A 157 4.01 -2.94 -11.73
N ALA A 158 4.86 -3.97 -11.90
CA ALA A 158 5.24 -4.90 -10.83
C ALA A 158 5.95 -4.23 -9.63
N LYS A 159 6.49 -3.03 -9.80
CA LYS A 159 7.19 -2.30 -8.74
C LYS A 159 6.35 -1.21 -8.06
N ILE A 160 5.11 -1.00 -8.47
CA ILE A 160 4.21 -0.02 -7.84
C ILE A 160 4.02 -0.34 -6.35
N GLU A 161 3.76 -1.61 -6.00
CA GLU A 161 3.52 -2.01 -4.61
C GLU A 161 4.76 -1.81 -3.74
N SER A 162 5.95 -2.12 -4.26
CA SER A 162 7.21 -1.87 -3.54
C SER A 162 7.45 -0.38 -3.30
N PHE A 163 7.23 0.47 -4.30
CA PHE A 163 7.33 1.92 -4.17
C PHE A 163 6.32 2.45 -3.16
N LEU A 164 5.05 2.05 -3.26
CA LEU A 164 4.01 2.44 -2.31
C LEU A 164 4.28 1.92 -0.90
N GLY A 165 4.94 0.78 -0.74
CA GLY A 165 5.41 0.28 0.55
C GLY A 165 6.41 1.22 1.22
N THR A 166 7.30 1.87 0.46
CA THR A 166 8.19 2.91 0.96
C THR A 166 7.41 4.16 1.35
N VAL A 167 6.52 4.65 0.48
CA VAL A 167 5.66 5.79 0.77
C VAL A 167 4.81 5.54 2.01
N ALA A 168 4.22 4.35 2.14
CA ALA A 168 3.39 3.97 3.29
C ALA A 168 4.15 4.04 4.61
N LYS A 169 5.39 3.57 4.65
CA LYS A 169 6.26 3.67 5.84
C LYS A 169 6.54 5.13 6.20
N ASP A 170 6.81 5.94 5.21
CA ASP A 170 7.17 7.35 5.41
C ASP A 170 6.00 8.21 5.90
N VAL A 171 4.75 7.92 5.45
CA VAL A 171 3.56 8.69 5.85
C VAL A 171 2.86 8.13 7.08
N ALA A 172 3.23 6.92 7.52
CA ALA A 172 2.59 6.27 8.66
C ALA A 172 2.83 7.04 9.96
N VAL A 173 1.74 7.30 10.67
CA VAL A 173 1.74 7.81 12.04
C VAL A 173 0.98 6.79 12.89
N LYS A 174 1.61 6.28 13.93
CA LYS A 174 0.94 5.37 14.87
C LYS A 174 -0.13 6.13 15.66
N PRO A 175 -1.33 5.56 15.85
CA PRO A 175 -2.28 6.13 16.79
C PRO A 175 -1.74 6.05 18.21
N VAL A 176 -2.15 6.99 19.05
CA VAL A 176 -1.85 6.99 20.49
C VAL A 176 -3.15 6.64 21.21
N ASP A 177 -3.10 5.60 22.04
CA ASP A 177 -4.24 5.21 22.87
C ASP A 177 -4.30 6.11 24.10
N ALA A 178 -5.51 6.39 24.60
CA ALA A 178 -5.70 7.06 25.88
C ALA A 178 -5.17 6.18 27.00
N ALA A 179 -4.55 6.79 28.00
CA ALA A 179 -4.04 6.09 29.18
C ALA A 179 -3.91 7.03 30.38
N LEU A 180 -4.08 6.50 31.59
CA LEU A 180 -3.41 7.05 32.76
C LEU A 180 -2.02 6.42 32.82
N ALA A 181 -0.99 7.19 33.14
CA ALA A 181 0.38 6.72 33.23
C ALA A 181 1.04 7.27 34.50
N TYR A 182 2.02 6.54 35.02
CA TYR A 182 2.93 7.07 36.04
C TYR A 182 4.08 7.78 35.32
N GLU A 183 4.24 9.06 35.57
CA GLU A 183 5.27 9.87 34.94
C GLU A 183 5.77 10.92 35.92
N ASN A 184 7.09 10.98 36.12
CA ASN A 184 7.76 11.95 37.02
C ASN A 184 7.20 11.97 38.45
N GLY A 185 6.77 10.83 38.99
CA GLY A 185 6.26 10.73 40.38
C GLY A 185 4.78 11.10 40.51
N ASP A 186 4.06 11.35 39.42
CA ASP A 186 2.64 11.71 39.44
C ASP A 186 1.86 10.99 38.33
N VAL A 187 0.56 11.21 38.29
CA VAL A 187 -0.37 10.67 37.28
C VAL A 187 -0.39 11.57 36.05
N ALA A 188 -0.04 11.01 34.91
CA ALA A 188 -0.15 11.67 33.63
C ALA A 188 -1.38 11.16 32.86
N PHE A 189 -2.08 12.09 32.19
CA PHE A 189 -3.24 11.81 31.34
C PHE A 189 -2.82 11.84 29.88
N VAL A 190 -2.64 10.70 29.28
CA VAL A 190 -2.29 10.55 27.86
C VAL A 190 -3.56 10.57 27.03
N LYS A 191 -3.81 11.68 26.32
CA LYS A 191 -4.97 11.80 25.41
C LYS A 191 -4.78 10.95 24.17
N SER A 192 -5.87 10.32 23.73
CA SER A 192 -5.88 9.56 22.48
C SER A 192 -5.64 10.47 21.27
N ARG A 193 -4.93 9.97 20.28
CA ARG A 193 -4.71 10.67 19.01
C ARG A 193 -4.79 9.68 17.86
N PRO A 194 -5.55 10.01 16.79
CA PRO A 194 -5.60 9.18 15.61
C PRO A 194 -4.25 9.14 14.93
N GLY A 195 -3.92 8.00 14.40
CA GLY A 195 -2.80 7.80 13.50
C GLY A 195 -3.17 8.07 12.05
N GLN A 196 -2.24 7.78 11.15
CA GLN A 196 -2.40 7.94 9.71
C GLN A 196 -1.75 6.75 8.98
N ALA A 197 -2.36 6.30 7.90
CA ALA A 197 -1.81 5.31 6.99
C ALA A 197 -2.07 5.72 5.53
N LEU A 198 -1.26 5.22 4.60
CA LEU A 198 -1.54 5.39 3.18
C LEU A 198 -2.82 4.62 2.81
N ASP A 199 -3.70 5.23 2.03
CA ASP A 199 -4.78 4.52 1.34
C ASP A 199 -4.18 3.70 0.18
N PHE A 200 -3.66 2.52 0.50
CA PHE A 200 -2.90 1.70 -0.42
C PHE A 200 -3.68 1.30 -1.69
N PRO A 201 -4.97 0.89 -1.60
CA PRO A 201 -5.78 0.60 -2.78
C PRO A 201 -5.98 1.82 -3.69
N ALA A 202 -6.33 2.98 -3.11
CA ALA A 202 -6.51 4.21 -3.87
C ALA A 202 -5.19 4.70 -4.49
N ALA A 203 -4.09 4.61 -3.76
CA ALA A 203 -2.75 4.96 -4.23
C ALA A 203 -2.31 4.09 -5.42
N THR A 204 -2.52 2.78 -5.33
CA THR A 204 -2.24 1.83 -6.42
C THR A 204 -3.05 2.17 -7.67
N LYS A 205 -4.34 2.45 -7.50
CA LYS A 205 -5.23 2.85 -8.61
C LYS A 205 -4.75 4.13 -9.26
N SER A 206 -4.35 5.13 -8.47
CA SER A 206 -3.89 6.44 -8.96
C SER A 206 -2.58 6.32 -9.74
N LEU A 207 -1.59 5.57 -9.26
CA LEU A 207 -0.34 5.35 -10.00
C LEU A 207 -0.54 4.52 -11.27
N ARG A 208 -1.38 3.49 -11.23
CA ARG A 208 -1.74 2.73 -12.44
C ARG A 208 -2.44 3.60 -13.48
N ALA A 209 -3.30 4.51 -13.06
CA ALA A 209 -3.94 5.47 -13.95
C ALA A 209 -2.93 6.45 -14.55
N ALA A 210 -2.02 6.99 -13.74
CA ALA A 210 -0.95 7.86 -14.19
C ALA A 210 -0.02 7.21 -15.22
N LEU A 211 0.31 5.93 -15.04
CA LEU A 211 1.11 5.18 -16.01
C LEU A 211 0.38 4.90 -17.33
N LYS A 212 -0.95 4.95 -17.37
CA LYS A 212 -1.75 4.74 -18.60
C LYS A 212 -2.01 6.02 -19.37
N ALA A 213 -2.02 7.15 -18.68
CA ALA A 213 -2.27 8.46 -19.27
C ALA A 213 -0.96 9.10 -19.75
N ASP A 214 -1.01 9.76 -20.89
CA ASP A 214 0.12 10.47 -21.44
C ASP A 214 0.32 11.80 -20.70
N GLY A 215 1.57 12.18 -20.45
CA GLY A 215 1.96 13.49 -19.90
C GLY A 215 1.64 13.73 -18.43
N VAL A 216 1.30 12.71 -17.65
CA VAL A 216 1.08 12.86 -16.19
C VAL A 216 2.42 13.01 -15.48
N THR A 217 2.64 14.19 -14.89
CA THR A 217 3.86 14.53 -14.14
C THR A 217 3.65 14.63 -12.62
N LYS A 218 2.38 14.60 -12.15
CA LYS A 218 2.05 14.77 -10.73
C LYS A 218 0.94 13.82 -10.32
N VAL A 219 1.12 13.13 -9.18
CA VAL A 219 0.14 12.23 -8.58
C VAL A 219 0.01 12.57 -7.10
N ALA A 220 -1.21 12.85 -6.66
CA ALA A 220 -1.54 12.99 -5.24
C ALA A 220 -2.10 11.67 -4.71
N LEU A 221 -1.58 11.21 -3.56
CA LEU A 221 -2.04 10.02 -2.88
C LEU A 221 -2.80 10.39 -1.61
N SER A 222 -3.90 9.71 -1.35
CA SER A 222 -4.72 9.87 -0.16
C SER A 222 -4.19 9.06 1.01
N THR A 223 -4.48 9.55 2.22
CA THR A 223 -4.21 8.85 3.47
C THR A 223 -5.51 8.64 4.24
N LEU A 224 -5.54 7.61 5.07
CA LEU A 224 -6.65 7.26 5.95
C LEU A 224 -6.26 7.56 7.39
N LYS A 225 -7.23 8.03 8.19
CA LYS A 225 -7.07 8.11 9.64
C LYS A 225 -7.13 6.72 10.25
N VAL A 226 -6.21 6.40 11.15
CA VAL A 226 -6.19 5.17 11.93
C VAL A 226 -6.65 5.50 13.33
N ALA A 227 -7.81 4.99 13.72
CA ALA A 227 -8.34 5.23 15.06
C ALA A 227 -7.46 4.61 16.14
N PRO A 228 -7.30 5.24 17.32
CA PRO A 228 -6.74 4.61 18.50
C PRO A 228 -7.63 3.44 18.94
N LYS A 229 -7.05 2.45 19.60
CA LYS A 229 -7.78 1.29 20.14
C LYS A 229 -8.53 1.66 21.43
N VAL A 230 -7.96 2.58 22.20
CA VAL A 230 -8.51 3.08 23.45
C VAL A 230 -8.66 4.59 23.35
N THR A 231 -9.86 5.10 23.55
CA THR A 231 -10.18 6.52 23.68
C THR A 231 -10.42 6.85 25.15
N GLU A 232 -10.53 8.13 25.48
CA GLU A 232 -10.88 8.60 26.82
C GLU A 232 -12.16 7.93 27.35
N ASP A 233 -13.16 7.77 26.47
CA ASP A 233 -14.46 7.16 26.81
C ASP A 233 -14.42 5.64 26.93
N THR A 234 -13.40 4.98 26.38
CA THR A 234 -13.27 3.51 26.37
C THR A 234 -12.12 3.02 27.25
N LEU A 235 -11.41 3.92 27.91
CA LEU A 235 -10.28 3.56 28.78
C LEU A 235 -10.71 2.70 29.98
N GLY A 236 -11.96 2.90 30.46
CA GLY A 236 -12.52 2.17 31.58
C GLY A 236 -11.87 2.52 32.93
N HIS A 237 -12.05 1.62 33.89
CA HIS A 237 -11.62 1.86 35.27
C HIS A 237 -10.11 1.75 35.47
N ASN A 238 -9.56 2.71 36.24
CA ASN A 238 -8.18 2.72 36.70
C ASN A 238 -8.14 3.17 38.18
N VAL A 239 -7.21 2.64 38.94
CA VAL A 239 -7.03 2.98 40.36
C VAL A 239 -5.79 3.85 40.51
N VAL A 240 -5.92 4.94 41.25
CA VAL A 240 -4.81 5.78 41.65
C VAL A 240 -4.77 5.86 43.18
N VAL A 241 -3.64 5.52 43.77
CA VAL A 241 -3.38 5.68 45.21
C VAL A 241 -2.41 6.84 45.41
N ARG A 242 -2.86 7.87 46.09
CA ARG A 242 -2.01 8.97 46.55
C ARG A 242 -1.56 8.70 47.99
N VAL A 243 -0.29 8.35 48.13
CA VAL A 243 0.30 8.02 49.45
C VAL A 243 0.37 9.25 50.33
N ASP A 244 0.72 10.39 49.76
CA ASP A 244 0.82 11.68 50.43
C ASP A 244 -0.52 12.20 50.98
N GLU A 245 -1.63 11.74 50.41
CA GLU A 245 -2.99 12.08 50.83
C GLU A 245 -3.70 10.98 51.66
N ASN A 246 -3.16 9.77 51.68
CA ASN A 246 -3.83 8.54 52.16
C ASN A 246 -5.23 8.37 51.51
N LYS A 247 -5.28 8.57 50.17
CA LYS A 247 -6.51 8.42 49.39
C LYS A 247 -6.32 7.46 48.22
N LEU A 248 -7.40 6.79 47.88
CA LEU A 248 -7.54 5.99 46.67
C LEU A 248 -8.63 6.62 45.78
N TYR A 249 -8.31 6.89 44.53
CA TYR A 249 -9.20 7.39 43.53
C TYR A 249 -9.49 6.32 42.49
N LEU A 250 -10.77 6.07 42.23
CA LEU A 250 -11.21 5.24 41.12
C LEU A 250 -11.58 6.16 39.96
N TYR A 251 -10.91 5.99 38.87
CA TYR A 251 -11.18 6.71 37.61
C TYR A 251 -12.01 5.83 36.66
N ASP A 252 -12.93 6.46 35.92
CA ASP A 252 -13.49 5.95 34.68
C ASP A 252 -13.09 6.91 33.55
N GLY A 253 -12.33 6.42 32.58
CA GLY A 253 -11.61 7.31 31.67
C GLY A 253 -10.67 8.25 32.42
N PHE A 254 -10.87 9.54 32.29
CA PHE A 254 -10.10 10.59 32.98
C PHE A 254 -10.87 11.24 34.14
N HIS A 255 -12.04 10.72 34.49
CA HIS A 255 -12.90 11.26 35.53
C HIS A 255 -12.84 10.44 36.81
N VAL A 256 -12.64 11.10 37.93
CA VAL A 256 -12.78 10.46 39.24
C VAL A 256 -14.24 10.14 39.52
N ILE A 257 -14.58 8.87 39.68
CA ILE A 257 -15.95 8.44 39.98
C ILE A 257 -16.16 8.02 41.44
N ARG A 258 -15.07 7.70 42.15
CA ARG A 258 -15.07 7.37 43.61
C ARG A 258 -13.76 7.83 44.23
N THR A 259 -13.85 8.25 45.50
CA THR A 259 -12.70 8.51 46.36
C THR A 259 -12.89 7.76 47.67
N PHE A 260 -11.84 7.11 48.12
CA PHE A 260 -11.81 6.32 49.38
C PHE A 260 -10.64 6.75 50.24
N GLY A 261 -10.83 6.75 51.56
CA GLY A 261 -9.74 6.85 52.51
C GLY A 261 -8.93 5.56 52.53
N VAL A 262 -7.62 5.64 52.65
CA VAL A 262 -6.77 4.46 52.78
C VAL A 262 -5.73 4.64 53.90
N ALA A 263 -5.17 3.54 54.39
CA ALA A 263 -3.93 3.60 55.17
C ALA A 263 -2.78 3.09 54.30
N THR A 264 -1.67 3.82 54.33
CA THR A 264 -0.45 3.44 53.63
C THR A 264 0.70 3.17 54.60
N ALA A 265 1.93 3.00 54.09
CA ALA A 265 3.09 2.56 54.86
C ALA A 265 3.46 3.50 56.02
N LYS A 266 3.63 2.94 57.20
CA LYS A 266 4.19 3.62 58.39
C LYS A 266 5.71 3.87 58.25
N PRO A 267 6.33 4.69 59.13
CA PRO A 267 7.77 4.87 59.15
C PRO A 267 8.54 3.56 59.13
N GLY A 268 9.61 3.49 58.35
CA GLY A 268 10.43 2.29 58.16
C GLY A 268 9.90 1.31 57.10
N TYR A 269 8.72 1.56 56.52
CA TYR A 269 8.15 0.78 55.43
C TYR A 269 7.77 1.66 54.22
N THR A 270 7.53 1.06 53.07
CA THR A 270 7.22 1.78 51.84
C THR A 270 6.03 1.18 51.11
N THR A 271 5.08 2.00 50.73
CA THR A 271 4.10 1.67 49.67
C THR A 271 4.75 2.09 48.36
N PRO A 272 5.17 1.15 47.49
CA PRO A 272 6.01 1.47 46.34
C PRO A 272 5.27 2.27 45.29
N GLU A 273 5.78 3.42 44.92
CA GLU A 273 5.33 4.20 43.76
C GLU A 273 5.52 3.42 42.47
N GLY A 274 4.70 3.72 41.48
CA GLY A 274 4.83 3.14 40.14
C GLY A 274 3.51 2.81 39.45
N ASP A 275 3.62 2.08 38.36
CA ASP A 275 2.53 1.62 37.50
C ASP A 275 2.38 0.11 37.60
N TRP A 276 1.34 -0.31 38.25
CA TRP A 276 1.06 -1.69 38.63
C TRP A 276 -0.23 -2.18 37.96
N LYS A 277 -0.53 -3.47 38.09
CA LYS A 277 -1.78 -4.08 37.60
C LYS A 277 -2.34 -5.04 38.63
N VAL A 278 -3.66 -5.11 38.69
CA VAL A 278 -4.34 -6.15 39.46
C VAL A 278 -4.07 -7.51 38.80
N THR A 279 -3.53 -8.45 39.57
CA THR A 279 -3.21 -9.81 39.08
C THR A 279 -4.21 -10.84 39.56
N ARG A 280 -4.80 -10.61 40.73
CA ARG A 280 -5.75 -11.54 41.35
C ARG A 280 -6.68 -10.79 42.31
N LYS A 281 -7.90 -11.29 42.44
CA LYS A 281 -8.93 -10.81 43.39
C LYS A 281 -9.31 -11.95 44.34
N ALA A 282 -9.57 -11.64 45.60
CA ALA A 282 -10.00 -12.63 46.57
C ALA A 282 -11.08 -12.09 47.50
N VAL A 283 -12.06 -12.97 47.81
CA VAL A 283 -13.11 -12.78 48.84
C VAL A 283 -12.68 -13.52 50.06
N ASN A 284 -12.78 -12.87 51.24
CA ASN A 284 -12.34 -13.41 52.53
C ASN A 284 -10.96 -14.09 52.44
N PRO A 285 -9.92 -13.34 52.04
CA PRO A 285 -8.58 -13.91 51.80
C PRO A 285 -7.98 -14.42 53.12
N THR A 286 -7.55 -15.68 53.15
CA THR A 286 -6.73 -16.19 54.24
C THR A 286 -5.45 -15.40 54.31
N TRP A 287 -5.09 -14.90 55.51
CA TRP A 287 -3.84 -14.20 55.73
C TRP A 287 -2.75 -15.18 56.17
N TYR A 288 -1.65 -15.16 55.47
CA TYR A 288 -0.44 -15.87 55.83
C TYR A 288 0.56 -14.83 56.34
N ASN A 289 1.08 -15.06 57.55
CA ASN A 289 2.01 -14.13 58.18
C ASN A 289 3.31 -14.03 57.35
N PRO A 290 3.61 -12.87 56.78
CA PRO A 290 4.81 -12.70 55.93
C PRO A 290 6.07 -12.41 56.75
N ALA A 291 6.01 -12.37 58.07
CA ALA A 291 7.05 -11.79 58.93
C ALA A 291 7.22 -12.55 60.24
N LEU A 292 7.22 -13.89 60.18
CA LEU A 292 7.34 -14.76 61.35
C LEU A 292 8.63 -14.53 62.16
N ASP A 293 9.68 -14.09 61.49
CA ASP A 293 11.00 -13.82 62.10
C ASP A 293 11.24 -12.33 62.41
N SER A 294 10.19 -11.50 62.35
CA SER A 294 10.30 -10.05 62.57
C SER A 294 9.05 -9.47 63.23
N TRP A 295 8.49 -8.40 62.72
CA TRP A 295 7.32 -7.71 63.28
C TRP A 295 6.05 -8.59 63.50
N GLY A 296 5.98 -9.73 62.88
CA GLY A 296 4.89 -10.69 63.00
C GLY A 296 5.19 -11.89 63.91
N ALA A 297 6.31 -11.92 64.63
CA ALA A 297 6.76 -13.07 65.44
C ALA A 297 5.70 -13.53 66.48
N ASP A 298 4.99 -12.58 67.05
CA ASP A 298 3.95 -12.84 68.07
C ASP A 298 2.53 -13.07 67.48
N LEU A 299 2.41 -13.02 66.12
CA LEU A 299 1.15 -13.21 65.45
C LEU A 299 0.99 -14.64 64.93
N PRO A 300 -0.24 -15.16 64.80
CA PRO A 300 -0.48 -16.45 64.18
C PRO A 300 0.10 -16.59 62.81
N ALA A 301 0.67 -17.76 62.49
CA ALA A 301 1.20 -18.01 61.14
C ALA A 301 0.14 -17.94 60.05
N ILE A 302 -1.10 -18.33 60.35
CA ILE A 302 -2.25 -18.35 59.43
C ILE A 302 -3.46 -17.81 60.17
N VAL A 303 -4.18 -16.88 59.56
CA VAL A 303 -5.48 -16.37 60.01
C VAL A 303 -6.52 -16.63 58.94
N PRO A 304 -7.59 -17.38 59.22
CA PRO A 304 -8.71 -17.57 58.26
C PRO A 304 -9.32 -16.24 57.83
N GLY A 305 -9.75 -16.18 56.58
CA GLY A 305 -10.32 -14.95 56.01
C GLY A 305 -11.64 -14.55 56.63
N GLY A 306 -11.95 -13.28 56.60
CA GLY A 306 -13.19 -12.70 57.12
C GLY A 306 -13.04 -11.26 57.56
N PRO A 307 -14.10 -10.62 58.04
CA PRO A 307 -14.13 -9.21 58.37
C PRO A 307 -13.13 -8.82 59.49
N THR A 308 -12.82 -9.75 60.37
CA THR A 308 -11.89 -9.57 61.51
C THR A 308 -10.45 -9.99 61.16
N ALA A 309 -10.23 -10.58 59.98
CA ALA A 309 -8.91 -10.99 59.54
C ALA A 309 -8.02 -9.75 59.12
N PRO A 310 -6.68 -9.85 59.20
CA PRO A 310 -5.80 -8.74 58.82
C PRO A 310 -6.03 -8.17 57.42
N MET A 311 -6.51 -8.99 56.49
CA MET A 311 -6.82 -8.56 55.10
C MET A 311 -8.32 -8.29 54.85
N GLY A 312 -9.14 -8.31 55.90
CA GLY A 312 -10.54 -8.00 55.80
C GLY A 312 -11.33 -8.92 54.82
N THR A 313 -12.41 -8.38 54.26
CA THR A 313 -13.37 -9.13 53.44
C THR A 313 -12.98 -9.28 51.97
N ARG A 314 -12.10 -8.42 51.44
CA ARG A 314 -11.67 -8.40 50.00
C ARG A 314 -10.21 -8.03 49.93
N ALA A 315 -9.53 -8.58 48.90
CA ALA A 315 -8.17 -8.17 48.53
C ALA A 315 -8.01 -8.15 47.00
N LEU A 316 -7.30 -7.11 46.51
CA LEU A 316 -6.77 -6.93 45.16
C LEU A 316 -5.25 -7.11 45.24
N TYR A 317 -4.72 -8.14 44.61
CA TYR A 317 -3.29 -8.39 44.49
C TYR A 317 -2.74 -7.66 43.30
N ILE A 318 -1.65 -6.95 43.44
CA ILE A 318 -1.06 -6.12 42.36
C ILE A 318 0.37 -6.57 42.05
N THR A 319 0.89 -6.15 40.89
CA THR A 319 2.26 -6.50 40.46
C THR A 319 3.36 -5.79 41.24
N ALA A 320 3.03 -4.90 42.16
CA ALA A 320 4.03 -4.17 42.96
C ALA A 320 4.92 -5.12 43.79
N PRO A 321 6.22 -4.79 43.89
CA PRO A 321 7.15 -5.60 44.71
C PRO A 321 6.78 -5.61 46.19
N GLY A 322 7.21 -6.63 46.93
CA GLY A 322 6.96 -6.71 48.36
C GLY A 322 5.57 -7.27 48.74
N LEU A 323 4.91 -7.99 47.81
CA LEU A 323 3.57 -8.59 48.04
C LEU A 323 2.51 -7.56 48.43
N ILE A 324 2.57 -6.36 47.84
CA ILE A 324 1.63 -5.27 48.10
C ILE A 324 0.22 -5.63 47.59
N ARG A 325 -0.79 -5.28 48.39
CA ARG A 325 -2.20 -5.52 48.13
C ARG A 325 -3.02 -4.28 48.48
N ILE A 326 -4.17 -4.12 47.85
CA ILE A 326 -5.23 -3.22 48.31
C ILE A 326 -6.26 -4.12 48.97
N HIS A 327 -6.56 -3.95 50.26
CA HIS A 327 -7.39 -4.88 51.00
C HIS A 327 -8.15 -4.23 52.14
N GLY A 328 -9.20 -4.88 52.60
CA GLY A 328 -9.97 -4.47 53.76
C GLY A 328 -9.14 -4.62 55.06
N THR A 329 -9.59 -3.99 56.13
CA THR A 329 -9.02 -4.14 57.45
C THR A 329 -10.06 -4.08 58.55
N PRO A 330 -9.90 -4.81 59.69
CA PRO A 330 -10.70 -4.63 60.89
C PRO A 330 -10.30 -3.39 61.71
N ALA A 331 -9.12 -2.81 61.43
CA ALA A 331 -8.58 -1.65 62.14
C ALA A 331 -9.04 -0.34 61.46
N ASP A 332 -10.34 -0.01 61.55
CA ASP A 332 -10.97 1.14 60.91
C ASP A 332 -10.29 2.47 61.27
N SER A 333 -9.79 2.59 62.54
CA SER A 333 -9.07 3.79 62.99
C SER A 333 -7.75 4.01 62.32
N SER A 334 -7.21 3.02 61.56
CA SER A 334 -5.99 3.18 60.81
C SER A 334 -6.20 3.88 59.45
N ILE A 335 -7.43 3.97 58.98
CA ILE A 335 -7.72 4.59 57.67
C ILE A 335 -7.52 6.09 57.75
N GLY A 336 -6.89 6.66 56.74
CA GLY A 336 -6.46 8.06 56.68
C GLY A 336 -5.11 8.31 57.31
N THR A 337 -4.39 7.26 57.81
CA THR A 337 -3.09 7.40 58.47
C THR A 337 -1.99 6.53 57.84
N TYR A 338 -0.74 6.76 58.24
CA TYR A 338 0.43 5.96 57.89
C TYR A 338 0.59 4.80 58.92
N ALA A 339 -0.07 3.65 58.65
CA ALA A 339 -0.17 2.57 59.65
C ALA A 339 0.16 1.16 59.13
N SER A 340 0.40 0.98 57.82
CA SER A 340 0.62 -0.34 57.22
C SER A 340 2.12 -0.70 57.12
N HIS A 341 2.40 -1.96 56.80
CA HIS A 341 3.75 -2.44 56.45
C HIS A 341 3.99 -2.42 54.92
N GLY A 342 3.28 -1.53 54.18
CA GLY A 342 3.42 -1.36 52.72
C GLY A 342 2.11 -1.55 51.96
N CYS A 343 1.21 -2.42 52.39
CA CYS A 343 -0.10 -2.61 51.77
C CYS A 343 -1.00 -1.37 51.91
N VAL A 344 -1.96 -1.23 50.98
CA VAL A 344 -3.00 -0.20 51.02
C VAL A 344 -4.21 -0.76 51.72
N ARG A 345 -4.55 -0.26 52.91
CA ARG A 345 -5.71 -0.70 53.72
C ARG A 345 -6.90 0.18 53.41
N MET A 346 -8.09 -0.43 53.35
CA MET A 346 -9.39 0.23 53.20
C MET A 346 -10.38 -0.25 54.27
N HIS A 347 -11.40 0.54 54.56
CA HIS A 347 -12.55 0.00 55.30
C HIS A 347 -13.12 -1.21 54.58
N ASN A 348 -13.59 -2.22 55.33
CA ASN A 348 -14.20 -3.42 54.73
C ASN A 348 -15.38 -3.06 53.81
N TYR A 349 -16.24 -2.15 54.20
CA TYR A 349 -17.38 -1.71 53.40
C TYR A 349 -16.98 -0.93 52.13
N GLU A 350 -15.84 -0.25 52.12
CA GLU A 350 -15.32 0.47 50.97
C GLU A 350 -14.66 -0.45 49.96
N ILE A 351 -13.82 -1.38 50.41
CA ILE A 351 -13.21 -2.35 49.50
C ILE A 351 -14.30 -3.27 48.85
N GLU A 352 -15.41 -3.52 49.54
CA GLU A 352 -16.56 -4.25 48.97
C GLU A 352 -17.23 -3.47 47.85
N GLN A 353 -17.24 -2.13 47.90
CA GLN A 353 -17.72 -1.28 46.81
C GLN A 353 -16.72 -1.21 45.65
N LEU A 354 -15.43 -1.08 45.93
CA LEU A 354 -14.36 -1.02 44.92
C LEU A 354 -14.23 -2.35 44.18
N TYR A 355 -14.33 -3.47 44.89
CA TYR A 355 -14.02 -4.81 44.39
C TYR A 355 -14.75 -5.20 43.10
N PRO A 356 -16.06 -4.99 42.92
CA PRO A 356 -16.76 -5.32 41.67
C PRO A 356 -16.42 -4.40 40.50
N MET A 357 -15.87 -3.18 40.77
CA MET A 357 -15.56 -2.19 39.75
C MET A 357 -14.12 -2.35 39.22
N VAL A 358 -13.31 -3.20 39.82
CA VAL A 358 -11.91 -3.41 39.47
C VAL A 358 -11.72 -4.84 39.00
N ASP A 359 -11.26 -5.04 37.76
CA ASP A 359 -10.98 -6.34 37.18
C ASP A 359 -9.50 -6.74 37.26
N VAL A 360 -9.22 -8.02 37.03
CA VAL A 360 -7.86 -8.48 36.78
C VAL A 360 -7.34 -7.80 35.50
N GLY A 361 -6.15 -7.20 35.57
CA GLY A 361 -5.59 -6.37 34.50
C GLY A 361 -5.81 -4.87 34.67
N THR A 362 -6.75 -4.43 35.56
CA THR A 362 -6.94 -3.01 35.85
C THR A 362 -5.62 -2.40 36.33
N ARG A 363 -5.27 -1.23 35.77
CA ARG A 363 -4.09 -0.46 36.13
C ARG A 363 -4.25 0.14 37.53
N VAL A 364 -3.19 0.08 38.30
CA VAL A 364 -3.06 0.68 39.64
C VAL A 364 -1.81 1.56 39.64
N ILE A 365 -2.01 2.86 39.70
CA ILE A 365 -0.91 3.83 39.78
C ILE A 365 -0.76 4.26 41.25
N ILE A 366 0.41 4.15 41.80
CA ILE A 366 0.72 4.60 43.16
C ILE A 366 1.70 5.77 43.05
N VAL A 367 1.32 6.92 43.58
CA VAL A 367 2.08 8.16 43.53
C VAL A 367 2.16 8.81 44.89
N GLY A 368 3.12 9.70 45.04
CA GLY A 368 3.37 10.45 46.25
C GLY A 368 4.01 9.61 47.32
N THR A 369 4.82 10.23 48.14
CA THR A 369 5.51 9.61 49.27
C THR A 369 4.97 10.13 50.58
N ARG A 370 5.06 9.31 51.62
CA ARG A 370 4.80 9.77 52.98
C ARG A 370 5.77 10.92 53.33
N PRO A 371 5.28 12.04 53.93
CA PRO A 371 6.15 13.11 54.41
C PRO A 371 7.25 12.57 55.33
N ALA A 372 8.46 13.11 55.25
CA ALA A 372 9.63 12.60 55.97
C ALA A 372 9.47 12.73 57.48
N ASP A 373 8.74 13.72 57.96
CA ASP A 373 8.45 14.04 59.35
C ASP A 373 7.17 13.39 59.92
N ALA A 374 6.41 12.68 59.05
CA ALA A 374 5.20 11.99 59.51
C ALA A 374 5.52 10.82 60.44
N VAL A 375 4.84 10.78 61.59
CA VAL A 375 4.94 9.71 62.57
C VAL A 375 3.88 8.61 62.32
N GLU A 376 3.98 7.47 63.02
CA GLU A 376 2.99 6.41 62.93
C GLU A 376 1.61 6.92 63.39
N GLY A 377 0.58 6.69 62.57
CA GLY A 377 -0.77 7.15 62.88
C GLY A 377 -1.09 8.57 62.44
N ASP A 378 -0.13 9.33 61.89
CA ASP A 378 -0.40 10.68 61.40
C ASP A 378 -1.36 10.67 60.23
N THR A 379 -2.33 11.59 60.29
CA THR A 379 -3.19 11.89 59.17
C THR A 379 -2.48 12.90 58.26
N PRO A 380 -2.47 12.72 56.90
CA PRO A 380 -1.88 13.71 56.03
C PRO A 380 -2.57 15.06 56.18
N ALA A 381 -1.80 16.15 56.06
CA ALA A 381 -2.37 17.49 56.00
C ALA A 381 -3.39 17.55 54.86
N SER A 382 -4.60 18.05 55.15
CA SER A 382 -5.61 18.27 54.12
C SER A 382 -5.07 19.21 53.06
N VAL A 383 -4.83 18.72 51.85
CA VAL A 383 -4.59 19.59 50.72
C VAL A 383 -5.93 20.23 50.37
N ASN A 384 -6.06 21.52 50.67
CA ASN A 384 -7.22 22.30 50.25
C ASN A 384 -7.22 22.30 48.71
N VAL A 385 -8.24 21.66 48.10
CA VAL A 385 -8.55 21.67 46.68
C VAL A 385 -9.17 23.00 46.27
#